data_55e1148bb4dfa9b682d599bc49e9362d
#
_entry.id   55e1148bb4dfa9b682d599bc49e9362d
#
_cell.length_a   1.000
_cell.length_b   1.000
_cell.length_c   1.000
_cell.angle_alpha   90.00
_cell.angle_beta   90.00
_cell.angle_gamma   90.00
#
_symmetry.space_group_name_H-M   'P 1'
#
loop_
_entity.id
_entity.type
_entity.pdbx_description
1 polymer ?
#
loop_
_entity_poly.entity_id
_entity_poly.type
_entity_poly.pdbx_seq_one_letter_code
_entity_poly.pdbx_strand_id
1 'polypeptide(L)'
;VNDFQQLSLAIKLDNQATFDNFYAPTGTPQHLAKMLLQDEGKQYAYVCGSSGTGLSHLMQAVCQQHGTRLSNGAAVYLPLKELCDYPADQVLEGLESSDLVCLDDLDQVAGREEWQAPLFNFFNRCSESGTRLLITAHTLPDYLEVLLDDLLSRLKSGISLQLIDYKDADLRRLLQHRASGLGLYLSDEVARFLLHRLPRNSHVLMEALEKLDGVSLREQRRLTLPFVKTVLDI
;
A
#
# COMPACT_ATOMS: atom_id res chain seq x y z
N VAL A 1 -27.49 24.59 13.22
CA VAL A 1 -27.03 24.40 11.84
C VAL A 1 -25.56 24.12 11.96
N ASN A 2 -25.18 22.84 12.03
CA ASN A 2 -23.79 22.43 12.01
C ASN A 2 -23.36 22.39 10.54
N ASP A 3 -22.50 23.33 10.16
CA ASP A 3 -21.71 23.22 8.94
C ASP A 3 -20.68 22.10 9.14
N PHE A 4 -21.05 20.86 8.77
CA PHE A 4 -20.09 19.81 8.57
C PHE A 4 -19.33 20.13 7.30
N GLN A 5 -18.20 20.78 7.43
CA GLN A 5 -17.20 20.85 6.35
C GLN A 5 -16.66 19.42 6.22
N GLN A 6 -17.19 18.69 5.24
CA GLN A 6 -16.61 17.44 4.77
C GLN A 6 -15.15 17.70 4.41
N LEU A 7 -14.22 17.08 5.13
CA LEU A 7 -12.78 17.17 4.82
C LEU A 7 -12.58 16.71 3.38
N SER A 8 -12.30 17.65 2.49
CA SER A 8 -11.88 17.35 1.13
C SER A 8 -10.46 16.79 1.19
N LEU A 9 -10.35 15.52 1.54
CA LEU A 9 -9.07 14.79 1.57
C LEU A 9 -8.61 14.62 0.13
N ALA A 10 -7.69 15.46 -0.32
CA ALA A 10 -7.07 15.35 -1.64
C ALA A 10 -6.04 14.20 -1.69
N ILE A 11 -6.46 13.01 -1.25
CA ILE A 11 -5.63 11.80 -1.32
C ILE A 11 -5.58 11.36 -2.78
N LYS A 12 -4.41 11.45 -3.39
CA LYS A 12 -4.18 10.98 -4.76
C LYS A 12 -3.64 9.56 -4.73
N LEU A 13 -4.32 8.65 -5.42
CA LEU A 13 -3.75 7.34 -5.72
C LEU A 13 -2.54 7.50 -6.65
N ASP A 14 -1.49 6.74 -6.40
CA ASP A 14 -0.38 6.62 -7.34
C ASP A 14 -0.84 5.80 -8.54
N ASN A 15 -0.95 6.42 -9.70
CA ASN A 15 -1.39 5.78 -10.96
C ASN A 15 -0.51 4.59 -11.36
N GLN A 16 0.69 4.48 -10.82
CA GLN A 16 1.62 3.37 -11.05
C GLN A 16 1.38 2.19 -10.09
N ALA A 17 0.59 2.37 -9.02
CA ALA A 17 0.30 1.31 -8.06
C ALA A 17 -0.82 0.40 -8.57
N THR A 18 -0.51 -0.43 -9.55
CA THR A 18 -1.44 -1.40 -10.16
C THR A 18 -1.02 -2.83 -9.84
N PHE A 19 -1.92 -3.78 -10.00
CA PHE A 19 -1.57 -5.20 -9.88
C PHE A 19 -0.55 -5.67 -10.92
N ASP A 20 -0.53 -5.08 -12.11
CA ASP A 20 0.45 -5.43 -13.14
C ASP A 20 1.86 -4.99 -12.74
N ASN A 21 1.96 -3.85 -12.05
CA ASN A 21 3.22 -3.33 -11.54
C ASN A 21 3.61 -3.91 -10.17
N PHE A 22 2.74 -4.68 -9.52
CA PHE A 22 3.02 -5.34 -8.25
C PHE A 22 3.85 -6.61 -8.47
N TYR A 23 5.12 -6.57 -8.09
CA TYR A 23 6.01 -7.72 -8.20
C TYR A 23 5.67 -8.79 -7.16
N ALA A 24 5.18 -9.93 -7.63
CA ALA A 24 4.71 -11.03 -6.79
C ALA A 24 5.13 -12.39 -7.40
N PRO A 25 6.34 -12.87 -7.13
CA PRO A 25 6.80 -14.15 -7.65
C PRO A 25 5.88 -15.30 -7.22
N THR A 26 5.61 -16.21 -8.14
CA THR A 26 4.77 -17.40 -7.88
C THR A 26 5.27 -18.18 -6.65
N GLY A 27 4.35 -18.56 -5.76
CA GLY A 27 4.65 -19.29 -4.55
C GLY A 27 5.10 -18.43 -3.36
N THR A 28 5.12 -17.10 -3.50
CA THR A 28 5.39 -16.18 -2.39
C THR A 28 4.10 -15.71 -1.70
N PRO A 29 4.17 -15.25 -0.44
CA PRO A 29 3.05 -14.60 0.23
C PRO A 29 2.50 -13.40 -0.55
N GLN A 30 3.35 -12.62 -1.22
CA GLN A 30 2.93 -11.53 -2.10
C GLN A 30 2.05 -12.03 -3.23
N HIS A 31 2.39 -13.17 -3.83
CA HIS A 31 1.57 -13.77 -4.90
C HIS A 31 0.20 -14.23 -4.38
N LEU A 32 0.17 -14.86 -3.22
CA LEU A 32 -1.07 -15.26 -2.56
C LEU A 32 -1.94 -14.05 -2.23
N ALA A 33 -1.35 -13.00 -1.64
CA ALA A 33 -2.05 -11.77 -1.32
C ALA A 33 -2.62 -11.10 -2.58
N LYS A 34 -1.82 -10.99 -3.66
CA LYS A 34 -2.27 -10.48 -4.95
C LYS A 34 -3.49 -11.25 -5.45
N MET A 35 -3.44 -12.57 -5.50
CA MET A 35 -4.54 -13.41 -5.96
C MET A 35 -5.82 -13.24 -5.13
N LEU A 36 -5.67 -13.29 -3.79
CA LEU A 36 -6.81 -13.19 -2.86
C LEU A 36 -7.48 -11.80 -2.89
N LEU A 37 -6.70 -10.74 -3.07
CA LEU A 37 -7.24 -9.39 -3.08
C LEU A 37 -7.78 -8.97 -4.45
N GLN A 38 -7.32 -9.59 -5.54
CA GLN A 38 -7.93 -9.47 -6.87
C GLN A 38 -9.31 -10.11 -6.94
N ASP A 39 -9.56 -11.11 -6.10
CA ASP A 39 -10.88 -11.73 -5.95
C ASP A 39 -11.74 -10.90 -4.98
N GLU A 40 -12.89 -10.42 -5.43
CA GLU A 40 -13.80 -9.58 -4.64
C GLU A 40 -14.60 -10.38 -3.60
N GLY A 41 -14.41 -11.70 -3.52
CA GLY A 41 -15.19 -12.61 -2.68
C GLY A 41 -14.97 -12.49 -1.17
N LYS A 42 -14.00 -11.69 -0.71
CA LYS A 42 -13.69 -11.51 0.72
C LYS A 42 -14.04 -10.12 1.22
N GLN A 43 -14.99 -10.07 2.16
CA GLN A 43 -15.48 -8.81 2.72
C GLN A 43 -14.41 -8.11 3.59
N TYR A 44 -13.61 -8.88 4.34
CA TYR A 44 -12.58 -8.34 5.22
C TYR A 44 -11.25 -9.08 5.07
N ALA A 45 -10.16 -8.32 4.96
CA ALA A 45 -8.81 -8.86 5.02
C ALA A 45 -7.86 -7.89 5.75
N TYR A 46 -6.97 -8.47 6.55
CA TYR A 46 -5.86 -7.80 7.20
C TYR A 46 -4.54 -8.25 6.55
N VAL A 47 -3.76 -7.29 6.05
CA VAL A 47 -2.48 -7.58 5.40
C VAL A 47 -1.37 -6.90 6.18
N CYS A 48 -0.37 -7.64 6.61
CA CYS A 48 0.76 -7.08 7.32
C CYS A 48 2.10 -7.43 6.69
N GLY A 49 3.13 -6.68 7.05
CA GLY A 49 4.50 -6.88 6.59
C GLY A 49 5.39 -5.71 6.94
N SER A 50 6.70 -5.91 6.92
CA SER A 50 7.67 -4.83 7.14
C SER A 50 7.58 -3.77 6.06
N SER A 51 8.10 -2.57 6.37
CA SER A 51 8.19 -1.47 5.40
C SER A 51 8.90 -1.92 4.12
N GLY A 52 8.32 -1.58 2.97
CA GLY A 52 8.87 -1.94 1.66
C GLY A 52 8.43 -3.29 1.11
N THR A 53 7.54 -4.04 1.79
CA THR A 53 6.97 -5.30 1.26
C THR A 53 5.88 -5.08 0.21
N GLY A 54 5.41 -3.83 0.05
CA GLY A 54 4.42 -3.44 -0.94
C GLY A 54 2.99 -3.32 -0.43
N LEU A 55 2.79 -3.11 0.89
CA LEU A 55 1.46 -2.97 1.51
C LEU A 55 0.63 -1.87 0.84
N SER A 56 1.12 -0.62 0.85
CA SER A 56 0.43 0.54 0.27
C SER A 56 0.19 0.38 -1.24
N HIS A 57 1.19 -0.17 -1.97
CA HIS A 57 1.04 -0.47 -3.39
C HIS A 57 -0.14 -1.44 -3.61
N LEU A 58 -0.22 -2.50 -2.81
CA LEU A 58 -1.27 -3.52 -2.93
C LEU A 58 -2.66 -2.92 -2.65
N MET A 59 -2.81 -2.08 -1.61
CA MET A 59 -4.07 -1.40 -1.29
C MET A 59 -4.51 -0.45 -2.41
N GLN A 60 -3.59 0.35 -2.92
CA GLN A 60 -3.88 1.26 -4.03
C GLN A 60 -4.23 0.49 -5.32
N ALA A 61 -3.54 -0.63 -5.61
CA ALA A 61 -3.85 -1.48 -6.75
C ALA A 61 -5.27 -2.07 -6.68
N VAL A 62 -5.72 -2.46 -5.48
CA VAL A 62 -7.11 -2.93 -5.27
C VAL A 62 -8.11 -1.80 -5.55
N CYS A 63 -7.87 -0.60 -5.01
CA CYS A 63 -8.74 0.55 -5.24
C CYS A 63 -8.82 0.92 -6.73
N GLN A 64 -7.69 0.94 -7.45
CA GLN A 64 -7.67 1.22 -8.88
C GLN A 64 -8.42 0.17 -9.68
N GLN A 65 -8.21 -1.12 -9.39
CA GLN A 65 -8.92 -2.19 -10.06
C GLN A 65 -10.43 -2.08 -9.84
N HIS A 66 -10.86 -1.79 -8.60
CA HIS A 66 -12.27 -1.63 -8.26
C HIS A 66 -12.90 -0.48 -9.06
N GLY A 67 -12.27 0.70 -9.09
CA GLY A 67 -12.76 1.87 -9.83
C GLY A 67 -12.81 1.67 -11.35
N THR A 68 -11.99 0.76 -11.91
CA THR A 68 -12.03 0.43 -13.35
C THR A 68 -13.07 -0.61 -13.71
N ARG A 69 -13.40 -1.53 -12.79
CA ARG A 69 -14.38 -2.61 -13.04
C ARG A 69 -15.83 -2.17 -12.86
N LEU A 70 -16.07 -1.31 -11.88
CA LEU A 70 -17.41 -0.83 -11.57
C LEU A 70 -17.51 0.65 -11.95
N SER A 71 -18.20 0.94 -13.04
CA SER A 71 -18.36 2.32 -13.54
C SER A 71 -19.03 3.28 -12.54
N ASN A 72 -19.62 2.77 -11.45
CA ASN A 72 -20.23 3.53 -10.36
C ASN A 72 -19.77 3.07 -8.96
N GLY A 73 -18.80 2.15 -8.86
CA GLY A 73 -18.30 1.62 -7.60
C GLY A 73 -17.41 2.63 -6.87
N ALA A 74 -17.72 2.94 -5.62
CA ALA A 74 -16.91 3.82 -4.79
C ALA A 74 -15.83 3.02 -4.05
N ALA A 75 -14.56 3.27 -4.37
CA ALA A 75 -13.42 2.75 -3.62
C ALA A 75 -12.68 3.91 -2.93
N VAL A 76 -12.42 3.76 -1.64
CA VAL A 76 -11.73 4.77 -0.83
C VAL A 76 -10.43 4.20 -0.29
N TYR A 77 -9.34 4.93 -0.50
CA TYR A 77 -8.02 4.64 0.09
C TYR A 77 -7.68 5.69 1.12
N LEU A 78 -7.34 5.26 2.35
CA LEU A 78 -7.01 6.13 3.47
C LEU A 78 -5.64 5.78 4.03
N PRO A 79 -4.60 6.60 3.77
CA PRO A 79 -3.30 6.48 4.40
C PRO A 79 -3.37 7.07 5.82
N LEU A 80 -3.59 6.22 6.81
CA LEU A 80 -3.79 6.66 8.21
C LEU A 80 -2.58 7.38 8.80
N LYS A 81 -1.39 7.10 8.27
CA LYS A 81 -0.18 7.86 8.60
C LYS A 81 -0.32 9.36 8.33
N GLU A 82 -0.98 9.74 7.24
CA GLU A 82 -1.22 11.15 6.87
C GLU A 82 -2.42 11.74 7.60
N LEU A 83 -3.31 10.90 8.12
CA LEU A 83 -4.59 11.28 8.71
C LEU A 83 -4.62 11.18 10.23
N CYS A 84 -3.56 10.69 10.85
CA CYS A 84 -3.51 10.38 12.27
C CYS A 84 -3.72 11.59 13.20
N ASP A 85 -3.53 12.81 12.72
CA ASP A 85 -3.71 14.05 13.49
C ASP A 85 -5.12 14.66 13.31
N TYR A 86 -5.97 14.07 12.47
CA TYR A 86 -7.37 14.46 12.33
C TYR A 86 -8.26 13.66 13.29
N PRO A 87 -9.42 14.21 13.69
CA PRO A 87 -10.39 13.47 14.51
C PRO A 87 -10.87 12.20 13.79
N ALA A 88 -10.75 11.05 14.45
CA ALA A 88 -11.07 9.75 13.87
C ALA A 88 -12.51 9.66 13.35
N ASP A 89 -13.48 10.22 14.08
CA ASP A 89 -14.88 10.23 13.66
C ASP A 89 -15.08 10.99 12.35
N GLN A 90 -14.37 12.12 12.12
CA GLN A 90 -14.47 12.87 10.87
C GLN A 90 -13.81 12.14 9.69
N VAL A 91 -12.72 11.42 9.95
CA VAL A 91 -12.02 10.65 8.91
C VAL A 91 -12.84 9.44 8.46
N LEU A 92 -13.56 8.80 9.39
CA LEU A 92 -14.27 7.54 9.15
C LEU A 92 -15.77 7.71 8.86
N GLU A 93 -16.30 8.95 8.92
CA GLU A 93 -17.72 9.23 8.74
C GLU A 93 -18.18 8.98 7.30
N GLY A 94 -19.26 8.20 7.15
CA GLY A 94 -19.93 7.96 5.86
C GLY A 94 -19.20 7.02 4.90
N LEU A 95 -18.00 6.55 5.24
CA LEU A 95 -17.21 5.67 4.35
C LEU A 95 -17.83 4.28 4.21
N GLU A 96 -18.65 3.84 5.14
CA GLU A 96 -19.41 2.60 5.05
C GLU A 96 -20.44 2.57 3.92
N SER A 97 -20.70 3.70 3.28
CA SER A 97 -21.53 3.79 2.07
C SER A 97 -20.76 3.44 0.77
N SER A 98 -19.43 3.27 0.87
CA SER A 98 -18.61 2.86 -0.25
C SER A 98 -18.62 1.34 -0.44
N ASP A 99 -18.30 0.86 -1.63
CA ASP A 99 -18.20 -0.59 -1.91
C ASP A 99 -16.92 -1.19 -1.33
N LEU A 100 -15.86 -0.38 -1.29
CA LEU A 100 -14.54 -0.76 -0.82
C LEU A 100 -13.89 0.37 -0.01
N VAL A 101 -13.35 0.03 1.16
CA VAL A 101 -12.50 0.92 1.96
C VAL A 101 -11.16 0.21 2.26
N CYS A 102 -10.06 0.87 1.95
CA CYS A 102 -8.71 0.45 2.27
C CYS A 102 -8.12 1.39 3.32
N LEU A 103 -7.89 0.89 4.53
CA LEU A 103 -7.18 1.58 5.60
C LEU A 103 -5.71 1.15 5.57
N ASP A 104 -4.81 2.06 5.24
CA ASP A 104 -3.37 1.79 5.15
C ASP A 104 -2.64 2.33 6.38
N ASP A 105 -1.62 1.60 6.84
CA ASP A 105 -0.82 1.94 8.02
C ASP A 105 -1.63 2.05 9.34
N LEU A 106 -2.49 1.07 9.65
CA LEU A 106 -3.31 1.06 10.87
C LEU A 106 -2.49 1.22 12.15
N ASP A 107 -1.26 0.71 12.18
CA ASP A 107 -0.35 0.81 13.33
C ASP A 107 -0.03 2.27 13.72
N GLN A 108 -0.21 3.24 12.84
CA GLN A 108 0.01 4.66 13.14
C GLN A 108 -1.07 5.26 14.06
N VAL A 109 -2.22 4.62 14.14
CA VAL A 109 -3.37 5.08 14.94
C VAL A 109 -3.85 4.06 15.98
N ALA A 110 -3.45 2.80 15.87
CA ALA A 110 -3.95 1.71 16.71
C ALA A 110 -3.70 1.93 18.22
N GLY A 111 -2.56 2.52 18.59
CA GLY A 111 -2.23 2.87 19.97
C GLY A 111 -2.85 4.17 20.48
N ARG A 112 -3.57 4.91 19.64
CA ARG A 112 -4.21 6.17 20.03
C ARG A 112 -5.63 5.88 20.55
N GLU A 113 -5.88 6.21 21.82
CA GLU A 113 -7.16 5.91 22.49
C GLU A 113 -8.35 6.51 21.74
N GLU A 114 -8.22 7.74 21.22
CA GLU A 114 -9.23 8.46 20.47
C GLU A 114 -9.61 7.81 19.11
N TRP A 115 -8.78 6.88 18.60
CA TRP A 115 -9.05 6.15 17.37
C TRP A 115 -9.74 4.80 17.58
N GLN A 116 -9.60 4.19 18.75
CA GLN A 116 -10.00 2.80 18.95
C GLN A 116 -11.52 2.57 18.90
N ALA A 117 -12.30 3.38 19.61
CA ALA A 117 -13.75 3.29 19.58
C ALA A 117 -14.36 3.68 18.21
N PRO A 118 -13.90 4.77 17.54
CA PRO A 118 -14.31 5.07 16.17
C PRO A 118 -14.00 3.96 15.16
N LEU A 119 -12.80 3.36 15.22
CA LEU A 119 -12.43 2.23 14.35
C LEU A 119 -13.31 1.00 14.58
N PHE A 120 -13.58 0.66 15.84
CA PHE A 120 -14.46 -0.45 16.18
C PHE A 120 -15.88 -0.22 15.63
N ASN A 121 -16.44 0.97 15.84
CA ASN A 121 -17.76 1.34 15.34
C ASN A 121 -17.78 1.33 13.79
N PHE A 122 -16.72 1.84 13.16
CA PHE A 122 -16.60 1.84 11.71
C PHE A 122 -16.55 0.40 11.15
N PHE A 123 -15.77 -0.48 11.78
CA PHE A 123 -15.72 -1.90 11.39
C PHE A 123 -17.12 -2.53 11.41
N ASN A 124 -17.89 -2.27 12.47
CA ASN A 124 -19.26 -2.80 12.58
C ASN A 124 -20.17 -2.24 11.49
N ARG A 125 -20.12 -0.92 11.22
CA ARG A 125 -20.89 -0.31 10.11
C ARG A 125 -20.54 -0.90 8.75
N CYS A 126 -19.24 -1.11 8.44
CA CYS A 126 -18.83 -1.78 7.22
C CYS A 126 -19.37 -3.21 7.12
N SER A 127 -19.37 -3.95 8.24
CA SER A 127 -19.91 -5.31 8.28
C SER A 127 -21.44 -5.33 8.03
N GLU A 128 -22.18 -4.37 8.57
CA GLU A 128 -23.64 -4.25 8.41
C GLU A 128 -24.04 -3.79 7.00
N SER A 129 -23.29 -2.86 6.41
CA SER A 129 -23.55 -2.34 5.05
C SER A 129 -23.06 -3.26 3.94
N GLY A 130 -22.23 -4.26 4.27
CA GLY A 130 -21.61 -5.14 3.26
C GLY A 130 -20.39 -4.51 2.58
N THR A 131 -19.88 -3.39 3.08
CA THR A 131 -18.69 -2.73 2.58
C THR A 131 -17.45 -3.63 2.73
N ARG A 132 -16.71 -3.80 1.65
CA ARG A 132 -15.44 -4.52 1.68
C ARG A 132 -14.39 -3.67 2.41
N LEU A 133 -13.81 -4.21 3.48
CA LEU A 133 -12.82 -3.53 4.29
C LEU A 133 -11.47 -4.24 4.20
N LEU A 134 -10.45 -3.53 3.71
CA LEU A 134 -9.07 -4.00 3.67
C LEU A 134 -8.22 -3.13 4.58
N ILE A 135 -7.39 -3.76 5.40
CA ILE A 135 -6.56 -3.06 6.38
C ILE A 135 -5.11 -3.51 6.21
N THR A 136 -4.18 -2.55 6.24
CA THR A 136 -2.76 -2.88 6.36
C THR A 136 -2.15 -2.35 7.65
N ALA A 137 -1.09 -3.02 8.09
CA ALA A 137 -0.22 -2.58 9.17
C ALA A 137 1.17 -3.21 9.05
N HIS A 138 2.14 -2.68 9.78
CA HIS A 138 3.51 -3.23 9.77
C HIS A 138 3.67 -4.47 10.66
N THR A 139 2.65 -4.81 11.48
CA THR A 139 2.70 -5.93 12.41
C THR A 139 1.39 -6.73 12.38
N LEU A 140 1.39 -7.91 12.97
CA LEU A 140 0.19 -8.71 13.18
C LEU A 140 -0.73 -8.04 14.22
N PRO A 141 -2.05 -8.29 14.19
CA PRO A 141 -3.00 -7.68 15.15
C PRO A 141 -2.60 -7.90 16.62
N ASP A 142 -2.00 -9.04 16.95
CA ASP A 142 -1.56 -9.37 18.31
C ASP A 142 -0.45 -8.46 18.86
N TYR A 143 0.27 -7.78 17.99
CA TYR A 143 1.38 -6.89 18.34
C TYR A 143 1.03 -5.40 18.16
N LEU A 144 -0.22 -5.09 17.81
CA LEU A 144 -0.71 -3.71 17.82
C LEU A 144 -0.99 -3.26 19.26
N GLU A 145 -0.72 -2.01 19.55
CA GLU A 145 -1.01 -1.39 20.85
C GLU A 145 -2.51 -1.07 20.99
N VAL A 146 -3.38 -2.06 20.73
CA VAL A 146 -4.85 -1.92 20.85
C VAL A 146 -5.27 -2.28 22.27
N LEU A 147 -5.91 -1.33 22.96
CA LEU A 147 -6.42 -1.51 24.32
C LEU A 147 -7.86 -2.05 24.34
N LEU A 148 -8.62 -1.84 23.25
CA LEU A 148 -10.01 -2.29 23.13
C LEU A 148 -10.03 -3.73 22.58
N ASP A 149 -10.31 -4.71 23.45
CA ASP A 149 -10.35 -6.13 23.10
C ASP A 149 -11.32 -6.44 21.95
N ASP A 150 -12.47 -5.74 21.91
CA ASP A 150 -13.45 -5.91 20.85
C ASP A 150 -12.90 -5.50 19.48
N LEU A 151 -12.14 -4.40 19.39
CA LEU A 151 -11.45 -4.00 18.17
C LEU A 151 -10.41 -5.04 17.76
N LEU A 152 -9.60 -5.51 18.70
CA LEU A 152 -8.59 -6.55 18.44
C LEU A 152 -9.25 -7.83 17.91
N SER A 153 -10.38 -8.25 18.49
CA SER A 153 -11.16 -9.39 18.03
C SER A 153 -11.65 -9.21 16.59
N ARG A 154 -12.13 -7.99 16.23
CA ARG A 154 -12.53 -7.66 14.85
C ARG A 154 -11.35 -7.72 13.88
N LEU A 155 -10.21 -7.16 14.24
CA LEU A 155 -9.00 -7.19 13.40
C LEU A 155 -8.53 -8.62 13.10
N LYS A 156 -8.79 -9.57 14.01
CA LYS A 156 -8.46 -11.00 13.84
C LYS A 156 -9.54 -11.80 13.10
N SER A 157 -10.74 -11.25 12.88
CA SER A 157 -11.90 -12.03 12.42
C SER A 157 -11.86 -12.44 10.94
N GLY A 158 -11.00 -11.83 10.13
CA GLY A 158 -10.93 -12.06 8.69
C GLY A 158 -9.74 -12.88 8.24
N ILE A 159 -9.42 -12.76 6.94
CA ILE A 159 -8.18 -13.33 6.40
C ILE A 159 -7.02 -12.46 6.83
N SER A 160 -6.04 -13.07 7.48
CA SER A 160 -4.75 -12.43 7.78
C SER A 160 -3.69 -12.91 6.80
N LEU A 161 -3.05 -11.97 6.11
CA LEU A 161 -1.99 -12.21 5.12
C LEU A 161 -0.72 -11.51 5.59
N GLN A 162 0.39 -12.24 5.62
CA GLN A 162 1.67 -11.66 5.98
C GLN A 162 2.61 -11.64 4.77
N LEU A 163 2.97 -10.44 4.31
CA LEU A 163 3.99 -10.25 3.30
C LEU A 163 5.37 -10.40 3.93
N ILE A 164 6.31 -10.93 3.17
CA ILE A 164 7.70 -11.14 3.60
C ILE A 164 8.64 -10.18 2.89
N ASP A 165 9.79 -9.93 3.50
CA ASP A 165 10.84 -9.15 2.86
C ASP A 165 11.35 -9.81 1.58
N TYR A 166 11.61 -9.00 0.58
CA TYR A 166 12.26 -9.45 -0.65
C TYR A 166 13.73 -9.77 -0.39
N LYS A 167 14.16 -10.95 -0.85
CA LYS A 167 15.59 -11.30 -0.87
C LYS A 167 16.31 -10.51 -1.98
N ASP A 168 17.63 -10.44 -1.94
CA ASP A 168 18.45 -9.72 -2.94
C ASP A 168 18.10 -10.10 -4.41
N ALA A 169 17.84 -11.38 -4.64
CA ALA A 169 17.44 -11.85 -5.97
C ALA A 169 16.07 -11.31 -6.40
N ASP A 170 15.13 -11.18 -5.44
CA ASP A 170 13.79 -10.66 -5.70
C ASP A 170 13.80 -9.13 -5.81
N LEU A 171 14.58 -8.43 -4.98
CA LEU A 171 14.78 -6.98 -5.09
C LEU A 171 15.36 -6.60 -6.46
N ARG A 172 16.32 -7.37 -6.97
CA ARG A 172 16.87 -7.16 -8.32
C ARG A 172 15.80 -7.32 -9.40
N ARG A 173 15.01 -8.38 -9.32
CA ARG A 173 13.92 -8.63 -10.26
C ARG A 173 12.80 -7.59 -10.13
N LEU A 174 12.49 -7.17 -8.91
CA LEU A 174 11.56 -6.09 -8.63
C LEU A 174 12.00 -4.78 -9.31
N LEU A 175 13.29 -4.40 -9.16
CA LEU A 175 13.85 -3.22 -9.83
C LEU A 175 13.74 -3.32 -11.35
N GLN A 176 14.10 -4.48 -11.93
CA GLN A 176 14.00 -4.71 -13.37
C GLN A 176 12.56 -4.71 -13.87
N HIS A 177 11.65 -5.31 -13.12
CA HIS A 177 10.22 -5.30 -13.42
C HIS A 177 9.66 -3.87 -13.43
N ARG A 178 9.98 -3.09 -12.39
CA ARG A 178 9.54 -1.69 -12.28
C ARG A 178 10.15 -0.81 -13.38
N ALA A 179 11.45 -0.96 -13.65
CA ALA A 179 12.10 -0.25 -14.74
C ALA A 179 11.44 -0.55 -16.09
N SER A 180 11.11 -1.81 -16.35
CA SER A 180 10.40 -2.20 -17.58
C SER A 180 9.02 -1.54 -17.67
N GLY A 181 8.28 -1.43 -16.57
CA GLY A 181 7.00 -0.71 -16.51
C GLY A 181 7.12 0.79 -16.84
N LEU A 182 8.28 1.40 -16.56
CA LEU A 182 8.62 2.78 -16.94
C LEU A 182 9.20 2.89 -18.36
N GLY A 183 9.30 1.78 -19.09
CA GLY A 183 9.95 1.77 -20.41
C GLY A 183 11.48 1.82 -20.38
N LEU A 184 12.08 1.64 -19.19
CA LEU A 184 13.53 1.64 -19.00
C LEU A 184 14.11 0.23 -19.10
N TYR A 185 15.30 0.13 -19.72
CA TYR A 185 16.10 -1.08 -19.66
C TYR A 185 17.12 -1.00 -18.51
N LEU A 186 16.91 -1.78 -17.46
CA LEU A 186 17.83 -1.90 -16.32
C LEU A 186 18.64 -3.20 -16.44
N SER A 187 19.92 -3.09 -16.78
CA SER A 187 20.79 -4.25 -16.87
C SER A 187 21.03 -4.90 -15.51
N ASP A 188 21.36 -6.19 -15.51
CA ASP A 188 21.66 -6.92 -14.26
C ASP A 188 22.85 -6.31 -13.50
N GLU A 189 23.83 -5.79 -14.22
CA GLU A 189 24.99 -5.09 -13.66
C GLU A 189 24.57 -3.81 -12.90
N VAL A 190 23.72 -2.98 -13.51
CA VAL A 190 23.22 -1.75 -12.88
C VAL A 190 22.31 -2.07 -11.68
N ALA A 191 21.44 -3.07 -11.82
CA ALA A 191 20.57 -3.50 -10.72
C ALA A 191 21.39 -3.98 -9.50
N ARG A 192 22.43 -4.80 -9.71
CA ARG A 192 23.36 -5.22 -8.64
C ARG A 192 24.10 -4.04 -8.01
N PHE A 193 24.54 -3.09 -8.83
CA PHE A 193 25.21 -1.89 -8.33
C PHE A 193 24.30 -1.08 -7.41
N LEU A 194 23.04 -0.86 -7.80
CA LEU A 194 22.05 -0.17 -6.96
C LEU A 194 21.85 -0.87 -5.62
N LEU A 195 21.65 -2.20 -5.63
CA LEU A 195 21.47 -2.99 -4.40
C LEU A 195 22.71 -3.03 -3.50
N HIS A 196 23.90 -2.79 -4.07
CA HIS A 196 25.13 -2.72 -3.29
C HIS A 196 25.36 -1.35 -2.67
N ARG A 197 24.86 -0.28 -3.30
CA ARG A 197 25.11 1.11 -2.90
C ARG A 197 23.98 1.73 -2.09
N LEU A 198 22.75 1.31 -2.32
CA LEU A 198 21.56 1.83 -1.65
C LEU A 198 21.07 0.90 -0.54
N PRO A 199 20.37 1.44 0.46
CA PRO A 199 19.68 0.62 1.45
C PRO A 199 18.75 -0.40 0.78
N ARG A 200 18.67 -1.61 1.35
CA ARG A 200 17.81 -2.70 0.86
C ARG A 200 16.34 -2.49 1.24
N ASN A 201 15.86 -1.30 1.03
CA ASN A 201 14.48 -0.90 1.23
C ASN A 201 13.88 -0.60 -0.14
N SER A 202 12.77 -1.26 -0.46
CA SER A 202 12.14 -1.12 -1.79
C SER A 202 11.71 0.33 -2.06
N HIS A 203 11.29 1.09 -1.05
CA HIS A 203 10.92 2.50 -1.21
C HIS A 203 12.11 3.33 -1.71
N VAL A 204 13.27 3.26 -1.04
CA VAL A 204 14.49 3.95 -1.44
C VAL A 204 14.94 3.54 -2.85
N LEU A 205 14.80 2.26 -3.18
CA LEU A 205 15.15 1.74 -4.49
C LEU A 205 14.19 2.26 -5.58
N MET A 206 12.89 2.39 -5.27
CA MET A 206 11.91 2.96 -6.21
C MET A 206 12.14 4.46 -6.42
N GLU A 207 12.37 5.24 -5.36
CA GLU A 207 12.71 6.66 -5.47
C GLU A 207 13.97 6.88 -6.35
N ALA A 208 15.00 6.05 -6.15
CA ALA A 208 16.19 6.10 -6.98
C ALA A 208 15.88 5.80 -8.46
N LEU A 209 15.02 4.83 -8.73
CA LEU A 209 14.60 4.47 -10.09
C LEU A 209 13.79 5.58 -10.75
N GLU A 210 12.87 6.22 -10.03
CA GLU A 210 12.09 7.37 -10.52
C GLU A 210 12.97 8.58 -10.84
N LYS A 211 13.98 8.85 -9.98
CA LYS A 211 14.98 9.88 -10.25
C LYS A 211 15.78 9.58 -11.53
N LEU A 212 16.17 8.32 -11.70
CA LEU A 212 16.88 7.86 -12.91
C LEU A 212 16.02 7.97 -14.16
N ASP A 213 14.73 7.64 -14.07
CA ASP A 213 13.77 7.76 -15.17
C ASP A 213 13.64 9.22 -15.62
N GLY A 214 13.37 10.12 -14.68
CA GLY A 214 13.21 11.55 -14.98
C GLY A 214 14.42 12.19 -15.63
N VAL A 215 15.67 11.78 -15.27
CA VAL A 215 16.89 12.30 -15.89
C VAL A 215 17.16 11.59 -17.22
N SER A 216 16.98 10.25 -17.29
CA SER A 216 17.15 9.47 -18.51
C SER A 216 16.27 9.99 -19.65
N LEU A 217 15.01 10.29 -19.34
CA LEU A 217 14.05 10.85 -20.31
C LEU A 217 14.47 12.24 -20.82
N ARG A 218 14.91 13.12 -19.92
CA ARG A 218 15.37 14.47 -20.29
C ARG A 218 16.64 14.48 -21.15
N GLU A 219 17.61 13.61 -20.78
CA GLU A 219 18.90 13.54 -21.47
C GLU A 219 18.93 12.54 -22.63
N GLN A 220 17.85 11.79 -22.82
CA GLN A 220 17.75 10.70 -23.82
C GLN A 220 18.90 9.69 -23.72
N ARG A 221 19.28 9.34 -22.48
CA ARG A 221 20.41 8.45 -22.18
C ARG A 221 19.97 7.15 -21.55
N ARG A 222 20.67 6.07 -21.90
CA ARG A 222 20.44 4.75 -21.28
C ARG A 222 21.02 4.68 -19.87
N LEU A 223 20.46 3.81 -19.03
CA LEU A 223 20.93 3.55 -17.66
C LEU A 223 22.25 2.75 -17.71
N THR A 224 23.38 3.44 -17.81
CA THR A 224 24.73 2.86 -17.69
C THR A 224 25.29 3.13 -16.29
N LEU A 225 26.26 2.35 -15.83
CA LEU A 225 26.90 2.59 -14.52
C LEU A 225 27.43 4.02 -14.34
N PRO A 226 28.16 4.63 -15.32
CA PRO A 226 28.60 6.01 -15.19
C PRO A 226 27.44 6.99 -15.05
N PHE A 227 26.37 6.80 -15.84
CA PHE A 227 25.17 7.64 -15.76
C PHE A 227 24.50 7.54 -14.38
N VAL A 228 24.29 6.32 -13.88
CA VAL A 228 23.65 6.07 -12.58
C VAL A 228 24.47 6.69 -11.43
N LYS A 229 25.79 6.55 -11.45
CA LYS A 229 26.68 7.17 -10.47
C LYS A 229 26.54 8.69 -10.45
N THR A 230 26.51 9.31 -11.62
CA THR A 230 26.39 10.76 -11.75
C THR A 230 25.03 11.26 -11.25
N VAL A 231 23.93 10.58 -11.63
CA VAL A 231 22.58 11.03 -11.29
C VAL A 231 22.25 10.85 -9.80
N LEU A 232 22.72 9.76 -9.20
CA LEU A 232 22.45 9.43 -7.79
C LEU A 232 23.52 9.94 -6.83
N ASP A 233 24.66 10.42 -7.33
CA ASP A 233 25.82 10.87 -6.56
C ASP A 233 26.39 9.77 -5.63
N ILE A 234 26.62 8.57 -6.17
CA ILE A 234 27.04 7.35 -5.44
C ILE A 234 28.22 6.61 -6.10
#